data_1cdb3659a33d57b1cb2f6e650f7e9a46
#
_entry.id   1cdb3659a33d57b1cb2f6e650f7e9a46
#
_cell.length_a   1.000
_cell.length_b   1.000
_cell.length_c   1.000
_cell.angle_alpha   90.00
_cell.angle_beta   90.00
_cell.angle_gamma   90.00
#
_symmetry.space_group_name_H-M   'P 1'
#
loop_
_entity.id
_entity.type
_entity.pdbx_description
1 polymer ?
#
loop_
_entity_poly.entity_id
_entity_poly.type
_entity_poly.pdbx_seq_one_letter_code
_entity_poly.pdbx_strand_id
1 'polypeptide(L)'
;MRQHIICGIDVGNSAVKTIIAGVDREIVRPQIMGIGSVPSTGLRRGAIFDMEETINNIGDSVNQAESMAGVKINEAYVSLNGLHIRTQLSRGVIVVSRADNEITQNDIGRVLDAASTISLPPNREIIHVIPKSFTIDSQEHVKNALGMKGIRLEAEVLLVEGLSPHIRNLAKCVNANN
;
A
#
# COMPACT_ATOMS: atom_id res chain seq x y z
N MET A 1 -4.38 -2.33 28.79
CA MET A 1 -3.65 -2.73 27.57
C MET A 1 -3.79 -1.63 26.55
N ARG A 2 -2.72 -1.19 25.88
CA ARG A 2 -2.85 -0.18 24.81
C ARG A 2 -3.30 -0.89 23.53
N GLN A 3 -4.54 -0.71 23.14
CA GLN A 3 -4.99 -1.09 21.80
C GLN A 3 -4.23 -0.27 20.76
N HIS A 4 -3.74 -0.93 19.72
CA HIS A 4 -3.20 -0.24 18.56
C HIS A 4 -4.35 0.20 17.67
N ILE A 5 -4.48 1.50 17.44
CA ILE A 5 -5.55 2.06 16.62
C ILE A 5 -5.09 2.14 15.17
N ILE A 6 -5.92 1.67 14.26
CA ILE A 6 -5.70 1.72 12.82
C ILE A 6 -6.87 2.46 12.17
N CYS A 7 -6.56 3.38 11.27
CA CYS A 7 -7.53 4.07 10.45
C CYS A 7 -7.35 3.71 8.97
N GLY A 8 -8.46 3.42 8.29
CA GLY A 8 -8.51 3.24 6.84
C GLY A 8 -9.48 4.22 6.22
N ILE A 9 -9.06 4.90 5.15
CA ILE A 9 -9.88 5.84 4.39
C ILE A 9 -9.99 5.35 2.95
N ASP A 10 -11.20 5.11 2.49
CA ASP A 10 -11.51 4.84 1.10
C ASP A 10 -12.06 6.09 0.43
N VAL A 11 -11.27 6.68 -0.47
CA VAL A 11 -11.63 7.88 -1.21
C VAL A 11 -12.22 7.46 -2.56
N GLY A 12 -13.52 7.15 -2.54
CA GLY A 12 -14.25 6.63 -3.69
C GLY A 12 -15.01 7.71 -4.48
N ASN A 13 -15.44 7.35 -5.70
CA ASN A 13 -16.22 8.27 -6.56
C ASN A 13 -17.64 8.57 -6.03
N SER A 14 -18.22 7.62 -5.29
CA SER A 14 -19.60 7.76 -4.79
C SER A 14 -19.63 8.21 -3.34
N ALA A 15 -18.67 7.81 -2.55
CA ALA A 15 -18.55 8.15 -1.14
C ALA A 15 -17.11 8.08 -0.68
N VAL A 16 -16.75 8.94 0.27
CA VAL A 16 -15.58 8.81 1.12
C VAL A 16 -15.97 8.05 2.37
N LYS A 17 -15.25 7.00 2.71
CA LYS A 17 -15.53 6.15 3.88
C LYS A 17 -14.32 6.06 4.75
N THR A 18 -14.51 6.21 6.05
CA THR A 18 -13.47 6.08 7.07
C THR A 18 -13.86 5.00 8.05
N ILE A 19 -12.92 4.13 8.39
CA ILE A 19 -13.08 3.10 9.43
C ILE A 19 -11.94 3.25 10.42
N ILE A 20 -12.29 3.32 11.70
CA ILE A 20 -11.34 3.29 12.82
C ILE A 20 -11.52 1.96 13.54
N ALA A 21 -10.44 1.23 13.73
CA ALA A 21 -10.44 -0.06 14.40
C ALA A 21 -9.33 -0.16 15.43
N GLY A 22 -9.63 -0.82 16.55
CA GLY A 22 -8.66 -1.22 17.56
C GLY A 22 -8.16 -2.64 17.27
N VAL A 23 -6.85 -2.83 17.33
CA VAL A 23 -6.20 -4.14 17.22
C VAL A 23 -5.55 -4.46 18.54
N ASP A 24 -5.95 -5.57 19.15
CA ASP A 24 -5.27 -6.13 20.30
C ASP A 24 -4.20 -7.12 19.83
N ARG A 25 -3.08 -7.19 20.51
CA ARG A 25 -1.98 -8.14 20.19
C ARG A 25 -2.38 -9.60 20.36
N GLU A 26 -3.39 -9.86 21.18
CA GLU A 26 -3.89 -11.21 21.48
C GLU A 26 -5.09 -11.60 20.62
N ILE A 27 -5.79 -10.63 20.02
CA ILE A 27 -6.99 -10.86 19.20
C ILE A 27 -6.65 -10.55 17.76
N VAL A 28 -6.61 -11.59 16.92
CA VAL A 28 -6.28 -11.50 15.48
C VAL A 28 -7.31 -10.68 14.67
N ARG A 29 -8.45 -10.32 15.25
CA ARG A 29 -9.52 -9.60 14.54
C ARG A 29 -9.63 -8.15 15.01
N PRO A 30 -9.50 -7.17 14.10
CA PRO A 30 -9.75 -5.78 14.43
C PRO A 30 -11.19 -5.57 14.93
N GLN A 31 -11.35 -4.78 15.99
CA GLN A 31 -12.66 -4.33 16.49
C GLN A 31 -12.96 -2.95 15.90
N ILE A 32 -14.06 -2.81 15.17
CA ILE A 32 -14.49 -1.52 14.62
C ILE A 32 -14.95 -0.64 15.77
N MET A 33 -14.34 0.54 15.89
CA MET A 33 -14.62 1.55 16.90
C MET A 33 -15.47 2.71 16.34
N GLY A 34 -15.24 3.08 15.07
CA GLY A 34 -15.94 4.17 14.43
C GLY A 34 -15.98 4.03 12.93
N ILE A 35 -17.06 4.55 12.35
CA ILE A 35 -17.29 4.55 10.90
C ILE A 35 -17.79 5.96 10.51
N GLY A 36 -17.24 6.48 9.41
CA GLY A 36 -17.73 7.67 8.74
C GLY A 36 -18.04 7.36 7.27
N SER A 37 -19.07 7.96 6.73
CA SER A 37 -19.43 7.82 5.32
C SER A 37 -20.10 9.08 4.81
N VAL A 38 -19.50 9.72 3.81
CA VAL A 38 -19.96 10.98 3.23
C VAL A 38 -20.04 10.84 1.71
N PRO A 39 -21.07 11.37 1.03
CA PRO A 39 -21.11 11.41 -0.41
C PRO A 39 -19.86 12.11 -0.97
N SER A 40 -19.27 11.57 -2.02
CA SER A 40 -18.11 12.16 -2.68
C SER A 40 -18.56 13.06 -3.82
N THR A 41 -18.16 14.32 -3.80
CA THR A 41 -18.47 15.33 -4.82
C THR A 41 -17.25 15.81 -5.58
N GLY A 42 -16.03 15.63 -4.98
CA GLY A 42 -14.77 16.12 -5.53
C GLY A 42 -14.04 15.16 -6.47
N LEU A 43 -14.52 13.90 -6.68
CA LEU A 43 -13.86 12.89 -7.51
C LEU A 43 -14.65 12.52 -8.75
N ARG A 44 -13.91 12.24 -9.84
CA ARG A 44 -14.45 11.65 -11.06
C ARG A 44 -13.51 10.58 -11.60
N ARG A 45 -14.00 9.35 -11.77
CA ARG A 45 -13.23 8.19 -12.29
C ARG A 45 -11.91 7.95 -11.55
N GLY A 46 -11.92 8.15 -10.22
CA GLY A 46 -10.75 7.98 -9.37
C GLY A 46 -9.75 9.14 -9.41
N ALA A 47 -10.04 10.22 -10.12
CA ALA A 47 -9.21 11.41 -10.15
C ALA A 47 -9.88 12.56 -9.38
N ILE A 48 -9.08 13.35 -8.67
CA ILE A 48 -9.54 14.56 -7.99
C ILE A 48 -9.87 15.58 -9.06
N PHE A 49 -11.12 16.01 -9.08
CA PHE A 49 -11.66 17.04 -9.96
C PHE A 49 -11.77 18.38 -9.22
N ASP A 50 -12.20 18.32 -7.95
CA ASP A 50 -12.26 19.46 -7.04
C ASP A 50 -11.52 19.12 -5.73
N MET A 51 -10.45 19.88 -5.46
CA MET A 51 -9.59 19.61 -4.31
C MET A 51 -10.24 20.04 -3.00
N GLU A 52 -10.92 21.17 -2.97
CA GLU A 52 -11.57 21.71 -1.78
C GLU A 52 -12.72 20.78 -1.34
N GLU A 53 -13.59 20.40 -2.26
CA GLU A 53 -14.64 19.42 -2.01
C GLU A 53 -14.07 18.07 -1.52
N THR A 54 -12.97 17.62 -2.10
CA THR A 54 -12.32 16.37 -1.67
C THR A 54 -11.77 16.47 -0.25
N ILE A 55 -11.15 17.60 0.11
CA ILE A 55 -10.65 17.86 1.48
C ILE A 55 -11.84 17.85 2.46
N ASN A 56 -12.91 18.56 2.15
CA ASN A 56 -14.10 18.63 3.01
C ASN A 56 -14.75 17.25 3.20
N ASN A 57 -14.94 16.49 2.11
CA ASN A 57 -15.53 15.14 2.19
C ASN A 57 -14.65 14.18 3.03
N ILE A 58 -13.31 14.25 2.92
CA ILE A 58 -12.40 13.46 3.76
C ILE A 58 -12.54 13.88 5.22
N GLY A 59 -12.48 15.19 5.51
CA GLY A 59 -12.60 15.73 6.86
C GLY A 59 -13.91 15.34 7.54
N ASP A 60 -15.01 15.46 6.83
CA ASP A 60 -16.34 15.10 7.36
C ASP A 60 -16.44 13.58 7.64
N SER A 61 -15.91 12.73 6.75
CA SER A 61 -15.87 11.29 6.96
C SER A 61 -15.01 10.89 8.16
N VAL A 62 -13.83 11.54 8.32
CA VAL A 62 -12.93 11.32 9.46
C VAL A 62 -13.60 11.79 10.75
N ASN A 63 -14.18 12.99 10.78
CA ASN A 63 -14.85 13.55 11.96
C ASN A 63 -16.02 12.68 12.43
N GLN A 64 -16.80 12.10 11.51
CA GLN A 64 -17.86 11.14 11.86
C GLN A 64 -17.29 9.90 12.55
N ALA A 65 -16.23 9.31 11.95
CA ALA A 65 -15.60 8.12 12.50
C ALA A 65 -14.94 8.36 13.86
N GLU A 66 -14.24 9.50 14.04
CA GLU A 66 -13.62 9.91 15.29
C GLU A 66 -14.66 10.17 16.40
N SER A 67 -15.77 10.84 16.06
CA SER A 67 -16.85 11.10 17.02
C SER A 67 -17.47 9.80 17.52
N MET A 68 -17.62 8.80 16.66
CA MET A 68 -18.12 7.48 17.03
C MET A 68 -17.09 6.67 17.83
N ALA A 69 -15.81 6.73 17.44
CA ALA A 69 -14.74 5.99 18.08
C ALA A 69 -14.28 6.60 19.42
N GLY A 70 -14.53 7.90 19.66
CA GLY A 70 -14.06 8.63 20.83
C GLY A 70 -12.53 8.87 20.84
N VAL A 71 -11.86 8.80 19.67
CA VAL A 71 -10.41 8.98 19.53
C VAL A 71 -10.08 9.87 18.34
N LYS A 72 -8.94 10.54 18.40
CA LYS A 72 -8.39 11.33 17.28
C LYS A 72 -7.36 10.49 16.51
N ILE A 73 -7.33 10.69 15.19
CA ILE A 73 -6.46 9.96 14.27
C ILE A 73 -5.41 10.92 13.69
N ASN A 74 -4.14 10.51 13.77
CA ASN A 74 -3.01 11.23 13.21
C ASN A 74 -2.42 10.54 11.97
N GLU A 75 -2.75 9.26 11.76
CA GLU A 75 -2.23 8.44 10.66
C GLU A 75 -3.34 7.57 10.09
N ALA A 76 -3.38 7.43 8.76
CA ALA A 76 -4.36 6.58 8.09
C ALA A 76 -3.77 5.87 6.88
N TYR A 77 -4.27 4.67 6.62
CA TYR A 77 -4.11 4.00 5.33
C TYR A 77 -5.17 4.51 4.36
N VAL A 78 -4.75 4.95 3.18
CA VAL A 78 -5.64 5.55 2.19
C VAL A 78 -5.67 4.69 0.94
N SER A 79 -6.87 4.37 0.45
CA SER A 79 -7.02 3.64 -0.81
C SER A 79 -6.63 4.51 -2.00
N LEU A 80 -5.93 3.90 -2.95
CA LEU A 80 -5.66 4.48 -4.26
C LEU A 80 -6.40 3.67 -5.31
N ASN A 81 -7.27 4.32 -6.07
CA ASN A 81 -8.03 3.68 -7.13
C ASN A 81 -8.13 4.59 -8.37
N GLY A 82 -8.50 4.00 -9.51
CA GLY A 82 -8.70 4.75 -10.73
C GLY A 82 -7.83 4.30 -11.91
N LEU A 83 -8.08 4.89 -13.08
CA LEU A 83 -7.43 4.53 -14.35
C LEU A 83 -5.93 4.90 -14.40
N HIS A 84 -5.44 5.66 -13.44
CA HIS A 84 -4.05 6.05 -13.33
C HIS A 84 -3.16 4.97 -12.66
N ILE A 85 -3.78 3.95 -12.06
CA ILE A 85 -3.07 2.79 -11.51
C ILE A 85 -2.88 1.76 -12.62
N ARG A 86 -1.67 1.21 -12.71
CA ARG A 86 -1.31 0.13 -13.65
C ARG A 86 -0.50 -0.91 -12.92
N THR A 87 -0.47 -2.11 -13.50
CA THR A 87 0.37 -3.19 -13.00
C THR A 87 1.19 -3.76 -14.13
N GLN A 88 2.42 -4.18 -13.81
CA GLN A 88 3.27 -4.94 -14.73
C GLN A 88 4.07 -6.00 -13.98
N LEU A 89 4.41 -7.07 -14.66
CA LEU A 89 5.32 -8.09 -14.15
C LEU A 89 6.76 -7.65 -14.40
N SER A 90 7.60 -7.88 -13.41
CA SER A 90 9.04 -7.68 -13.51
C SER A 90 9.80 -8.84 -12.89
N ARG A 91 11.06 -9.01 -13.27
CA ARG A 91 11.97 -10.02 -12.71
C ARG A 91 13.25 -9.36 -12.25
N GLY A 92 13.69 -9.73 -11.04
CA GLY A 92 15.00 -9.43 -10.53
C GLY A 92 15.82 -10.68 -10.38
N VAL A 93 17.12 -10.55 -10.49
CA VAL A 93 18.07 -11.66 -10.34
C VAL A 93 19.25 -11.18 -9.53
N ILE A 94 19.66 -11.97 -8.54
CA ILE A 94 20.91 -11.74 -7.79
C ILE A 94 21.69 -13.03 -7.61
N VAL A 95 22.95 -12.87 -7.23
CA VAL A 95 23.80 -13.96 -6.73
C VAL A 95 23.81 -13.88 -5.20
N VAL A 96 23.60 -15.03 -4.54
CA VAL A 96 23.76 -15.19 -3.10
C VAL A 96 25.27 -15.28 -2.80
N SER A 97 25.79 -14.31 -2.03
CA SER A 97 27.23 -14.12 -1.86
C SER A 97 27.78 -14.74 -0.58
N ARG A 98 26.97 -15.47 0.18
CA ARG A 98 27.37 -16.12 1.44
C ARG A 98 28.09 -17.43 1.16
N ALA A 99 29.07 -17.75 2.00
CA ALA A 99 29.84 -18.99 1.88
C ALA A 99 29.03 -20.28 2.08
N ASP A 100 27.91 -20.19 2.84
CA ASP A 100 26.97 -21.29 3.09
C ASP A 100 25.82 -21.36 2.07
N ASN A 101 25.78 -20.40 1.12
CA ASN A 101 24.73 -20.23 0.11
C ASN A 101 23.31 -20.18 0.68
N GLU A 102 23.13 -19.87 1.98
CA GLU A 102 21.83 -19.72 2.60
C GLU A 102 21.22 -18.34 2.27
N ILE A 103 20.00 -18.35 1.74
CA ILE A 103 19.24 -17.15 1.37
C ILE A 103 18.72 -16.47 2.62
N THR A 104 19.12 -15.23 2.82
CA THR A 104 18.73 -14.38 3.96
C THR A 104 17.65 -13.39 3.59
N GLN A 105 17.07 -12.72 4.61
CA GLN A 105 16.12 -11.62 4.38
C GLN A 105 16.74 -10.46 3.58
N ASN A 106 18.05 -10.24 3.73
CA ASN A 106 18.78 -9.25 2.93
C ASN A 106 18.84 -9.62 1.45
N ASP A 107 19.02 -10.90 1.13
CA ASP A 107 19.03 -11.36 -0.26
C ASP A 107 17.64 -11.23 -0.88
N ILE A 108 16.59 -11.53 -0.11
CA ILE A 108 15.20 -11.28 -0.54
C ILE A 108 14.99 -9.78 -0.82
N GLY A 109 15.42 -8.89 0.06
CA GLY A 109 15.37 -7.44 -0.18
C GLY A 109 16.09 -7.05 -1.49
N ARG A 110 17.33 -7.49 -1.66
CA ARG A 110 18.15 -7.21 -2.84
C ARG A 110 17.51 -7.69 -4.16
N VAL A 111 16.91 -8.87 -4.18
CA VAL A 111 16.28 -9.39 -5.41
C VAL A 111 14.98 -8.64 -5.73
N LEU A 112 14.23 -8.20 -4.72
CA LEU A 112 13.05 -7.36 -4.92
C LEU A 112 13.44 -5.96 -5.41
N ASP A 113 14.50 -5.37 -4.87
CA ASP A 113 15.05 -4.10 -5.35
C ASP A 113 15.52 -4.21 -6.80
N ALA A 114 16.22 -5.29 -7.15
CA ALA A 114 16.63 -5.57 -8.52
C ALA A 114 15.43 -5.71 -9.47
N ALA A 115 14.35 -6.38 -9.03
CA ALA A 115 13.11 -6.50 -9.78
C ALA A 115 12.38 -5.16 -9.95
N SER A 116 12.59 -4.22 -9.03
CA SER A 116 11.96 -2.89 -9.04
C SER A 116 12.74 -1.88 -9.86
N THR A 117 13.98 -2.20 -10.25
CA THR A 117 14.85 -1.32 -11.04
C THR A 117 14.45 -1.39 -12.51
N ILE A 118 13.39 -0.67 -12.86
CA ILE A 118 12.85 -0.57 -14.22
C ILE A 118 12.83 0.87 -14.70
N SER A 119 12.81 1.05 -16.02
CA SER A 119 12.64 2.39 -16.60
C SER A 119 11.16 2.78 -16.57
N LEU A 120 10.80 3.71 -15.70
CA LEU A 120 9.47 4.30 -15.63
C LEU A 120 9.41 5.64 -16.39
N PRO A 121 8.24 5.99 -16.96
CA PRO A 121 7.98 7.37 -17.37
C PRO A 121 8.16 8.34 -16.19
N PRO A 122 8.65 9.58 -16.42
CA PRO A 122 9.02 10.51 -15.34
C PRO A 122 7.85 10.97 -14.45
N ASN A 123 6.61 10.74 -14.90
CA ASN A 123 5.41 11.08 -14.15
C ASN A 123 4.76 9.87 -13.45
N ARG A 124 5.47 8.73 -13.33
CA ARG A 124 4.98 7.53 -12.66
C ARG A 124 5.94 7.11 -11.56
N GLU A 125 5.38 6.47 -10.54
CA GLU A 125 6.14 5.89 -9.43
C GLU A 125 5.59 4.53 -9.06
N ILE A 126 6.45 3.66 -8.51
CA ILE A 126 6.05 2.37 -7.97
C ILE A 126 5.42 2.60 -6.60
N ILE A 127 4.20 2.09 -6.43
CA ILE A 127 3.44 2.16 -5.17
C ILE A 127 3.66 0.89 -4.34
N HIS A 128 3.64 -0.28 -5.01
CA HIS A 128 3.83 -1.57 -4.38
C HIS A 128 4.68 -2.51 -5.24
N VAL A 129 5.49 -3.32 -4.56
CA VAL A 129 6.24 -4.45 -5.12
C VAL A 129 5.71 -5.71 -4.46
N ILE A 130 4.99 -6.53 -5.20
CA ILE A 130 4.32 -7.71 -4.67
C ILE A 130 5.03 -8.95 -5.21
N PRO A 131 5.79 -9.70 -4.37
CA PRO A 131 6.42 -10.94 -4.78
C PRO A 131 5.36 -11.97 -5.16
N LYS A 132 5.50 -12.59 -6.33
CA LYS A 132 4.64 -13.69 -6.79
C LYS A 132 5.28 -15.05 -6.54
N SER A 133 6.52 -15.19 -6.95
CA SER A 133 7.29 -16.42 -6.80
C SER A 133 8.78 -16.13 -6.85
N PHE A 134 9.56 -17.06 -6.32
CA PHE A 134 11.00 -17.08 -6.43
C PHE A 134 11.44 -18.27 -7.26
N THR A 135 12.61 -18.16 -7.87
CA THR A 135 13.33 -19.26 -8.52
C THR A 135 14.72 -19.34 -7.90
N ILE A 136 15.11 -20.53 -7.44
CA ILE A 136 16.41 -20.77 -6.83
C ILE A 136 17.16 -21.76 -7.74
N ASP A 137 18.25 -21.31 -8.36
CA ASP A 137 19.00 -22.04 -9.38
C ASP A 137 18.06 -22.53 -10.51
N SER A 138 17.61 -23.78 -10.47
CA SER A 138 16.68 -24.37 -11.43
C SER A 138 15.30 -24.70 -10.83
N GLN A 139 15.09 -24.43 -9.55
CA GLN A 139 13.82 -24.70 -8.87
C GLN A 139 12.88 -23.49 -9.00
N GLU A 140 11.88 -23.61 -9.84
CA GLU A 140 10.86 -22.57 -10.09
C GLU A 140 9.70 -22.63 -9.07
N HIS A 141 8.92 -21.55 -9.02
CA HIS A 141 7.69 -21.43 -8.24
C HIS A 141 7.84 -21.61 -6.73
N VAL A 142 8.99 -21.23 -6.18
CA VAL A 142 9.21 -21.21 -4.73
C VAL A 142 8.41 -20.05 -4.12
N LYS A 143 7.54 -20.34 -3.14
CA LYS A 143 6.73 -19.30 -2.47
C LYS A 143 7.51 -18.52 -1.41
N ASN A 144 8.42 -19.20 -0.71
CA ASN A 144 9.27 -18.59 0.31
C ASN A 144 10.69 -19.14 0.17
N ALA A 145 11.61 -18.26 -0.19
CA ALA A 145 13.00 -18.60 -0.40
C ALA A 145 13.88 -18.49 0.86
N LEU A 146 13.36 -17.89 1.93
CA LEU A 146 14.12 -17.65 3.17
C LEU A 146 14.60 -18.94 3.79
N GLY A 147 15.92 -19.03 4.09
CA GLY A 147 16.56 -20.20 4.70
C GLY A 147 16.86 -21.35 3.71
N MET A 148 16.43 -21.25 2.45
CA MET A 148 16.78 -22.20 1.42
C MET A 148 18.22 -21.95 0.92
N LYS A 149 18.84 -22.95 0.32
CA LYS A 149 20.20 -22.84 -0.22
C LYS A 149 20.18 -22.77 -1.75
N GLY A 150 20.98 -21.87 -2.30
CA GLY A 150 21.16 -21.70 -3.72
C GLY A 150 22.15 -20.58 -4.03
N ILE A 151 22.67 -20.56 -5.25
CA ILE A 151 23.64 -19.56 -5.70
C ILE A 151 22.93 -18.42 -6.43
N ARG A 152 21.93 -18.73 -7.24
CA ARG A 152 21.14 -17.75 -8.01
C ARG A 152 19.73 -17.65 -7.47
N LEU A 153 19.36 -16.46 -7.04
CA LEU A 153 18.02 -16.15 -6.60
C LEU A 153 17.36 -15.21 -7.60
N GLU A 154 16.18 -15.59 -8.10
CA GLU A 154 15.33 -14.76 -8.93
C GLU A 154 14.00 -14.49 -8.21
N ALA A 155 13.42 -13.33 -8.42
CA ALA A 155 12.06 -13.00 -7.98
C ALA A 155 11.22 -12.53 -9.17
N GLU A 156 10.04 -13.13 -9.35
CA GLU A 156 8.98 -12.56 -10.17
C GLU A 156 8.08 -11.73 -9.29
N VAL A 157 7.90 -10.46 -9.65
CA VAL A 157 7.10 -9.51 -8.87
C VAL A 157 6.01 -8.87 -9.74
N LEU A 158 4.89 -8.53 -9.10
CA LEU A 158 3.91 -7.62 -9.65
C LEU A 158 4.22 -6.21 -9.13
N LEU A 159 4.61 -5.32 -10.03
CA LEU A 159 4.76 -3.91 -9.72
C LEU A 159 3.42 -3.21 -9.89
N VAL A 160 3.00 -2.46 -8.88
CA VAL A 160 1.84 -1.56 -8.95
C VAL A 160 2.36 -0.14 -9.09
N GLU A 161 1.95 0.54 -10.14
CA GLU A 161 2.40 1.89 -10.49
C GLU A 161 1.23 2.87 -10.49
N GLY A 162 1.50 4.11 -10.12
CA GLY A 162 0.55 5.21 -10.21
C GLY A 162 1.15 6.45 -10.87
N LEU A 163 0.28 7.34 -11.34
CA LEU A 163 0.71 8.66 -11.78
C LEU A 163 1.02 9.53 -10.57
N SER A 164 2.27 9.97 -10.43
CA SER A 164 2.77 10.76 -9.29
C SER A 164 1.94 12.01 -8.98
N PRO A 165 1.44 12.79 -9.96
CA PRO A 165 0.57 13.93 -9.65
C PRO A 165 -0.73 13.53 -8.94
N HIS A 166 -1.35 12.40 -9.33
CA HIS A 166 -2.59 11.94 -8.69
C HIS A 166 -2.35 11.49 -7.25
N ILE A 167 -1.26 10.75 -7.02
CA ILE A 167 -0.86 10.30 -5.68
C ILE A 167 -0.59 11.51 -4.78
N ARG A 168 0.18 12.49 -5.25
CA ARG A 168 0.52 13.69 -4.48
C ARG A 168 -0.70 14.56 -4.19
N ASN A 169 -1.63 14.70 -5.14
CA ASN A 169 -2.86 15.45 -4.94
C ASN A 169 -3.73 14.79 -3.85
N LEU A 170 -3.87 13.45 -3.89
CA LEU A 170 -4.61 12.74 -2.86
C LEU A 170 -3.94 12.86 -1.49
N ALA A 171 -2.63 12.68 -1.42
CA ALA A 171 -1.88 12.88 -0.18
C ALA A 171 -2.05 14.30 0.37
N LYS A 172 -2.05 15.32 -0.50
CA LYS A 172 -2.31 16.70 -0.10
C LYS A 172 -3.72 16.89 0.48
N CYS A 173 -4.75 16.29 -0.13
CA CYS A 173 -6.11 16.37 0.38
C CYS A 173 -6.25 15.70 1.76
N VAL A 174 -5.60 14.56 1.95
CA VAL A 174 -5.63 13.84 3.24
C VAL A 174 -4.92 14.66 4.32
N ASN A 175 -3.70 15.14 4.03
CA ASN A 175 -2.88 15.89 4.98
C ASN A 175 -3.45 17.28 5.34
N ALA A 176 -4.36 17.82 4.55
CA ALA A 176 -5.02 19.10 4.85
C ALA A 176 -6.04 19.01 6.00
N ASN A 177 -6.36 17.78 6.45
CA ASN A 177 -7.32 17.52 7.54
C ASN A 177 -6.63 17.21 8.89
N ASN A 178 -5.32 17.38 8.97
CA ASN A 178 -4.52 17.20 10.22
C ASN A 178 -4.30 18.53 10.94
#